data_df4f17e9351e3c0d9eaa484b8de45a12
#
_entry.id   df4f17e9351e3c0d9eaa484b8de45a12
#
_cell.length_a   1.000
_cell.length_b   1.000
_cell.length_c   1.000
_cell.angle_alpha   90.00
_cell.angle_beta   90.00
_cell.angle_gamma   90.00
#
_symmetry.space_group_name_H-M   'P 1'
#
loop_
_entity.id
_entity.type
_entity.pdbx_description
1 polymer ?
#
loop_
_entity_poly.entity_id
_entity_poly.type
_entity_poly.pdbx_seq_one_letter_code
_entity_poly.pdbx_strand_id
1 'polypeptide(L)'
;ESNRSDLLLLKSERNKFETQINNLNKIKSSLEIVAPFDGEVTNLGNLKDQQWLNEDTAILKLVDKNNYQVIAFVSEKNISSLDTTKEILFSPNSTSQDSIYVSINSISKSPINNFDMYPMVTSIFDGPIAASENPSGGIRSEQAYYKVTLDLKENTSAMDNKMLGFVNMGIESKSYFNRFIDFASATLIRELNF
;
A
#
# COMPACT_ATOMS: atom_id res chain seq x y z
N GLU A 1 62.18 -3.31 -6.85
CA GLU A 1 61.05 -2.41 -7.21
C GLU A 1 60.12 -3.01 -8.27
N SER A 2 60.66 -3.73 -9.27
CA SER A 2 59.91 -4.40 -10.35
C SER A 2 58.83 -5.36 -9.80
N ASN A 3 59.17 -6.24 -8.87
CA ASN A 3 58.26 -7.26 -8.32
C ASN A 3 57.05 -6.67 -7.61
N ARG A 4 57.15 -5.45 -7.07
CA ARG A 4 56.05 -4.77 -6.39
C ARG A 4 55.06 -4.17 -7.39
N SER A 5 55.56 -3.65 -8.50
CA SER A 5 54.74 -3.12 -9.61
C SER A 5 53.98 -4.25 -10.30
N ASP A 6 54.64 -5.39 -10.54
CA ASP A 6 54.00 -6.56 -11.16
C ASP A 6 52.90 -7.14 -10.28
N LEU A 7 53.08 -7.14 -8.96
CA LEU A 7 52.08 -7.60 -7.99
C LEU A 7 50.86 -6.70 -7.93
N LEU A 8 51.04 -5.39 -8.08
CA LEU A 8 49.93 -4.41 -8.17
C LEU A 8 49.19 -4.57 -9.48
N LEU A 9 49.86 -4.78 -10.60
CA LEU A 9 49.25 -5.05 -11.90
C LEU A 9 48.40 -6.32 -11.85
N LEU A 10 48.92 -7.42 -11.36
CA LEU A 10 48.17 -8.68 -11.22
C LEU A 10 46.96 -8.55 -10.29
N LYS A 11 47.06 -7.79 -9.19
CA LYS A 11 45.92 -7.50 -8.32
C LYS A 11 44.86 -6.68 -9.04
N SER A 12 45.27 -5.70 -9.83
CA SER A 12 44.33 -4.88 -10.63
C SER A 12 43.57 -5.72 -11.66
N GLU A 13 44.31 -6.58 -12.39
CA GLU A 13 43.72 -7.50 -13.36
C GLU A 13 42.76 -8.50 -12.70
N ARG A 14 43.15 -9.08 -11.56
CA ARG A 14 42.29 -9.97 -10.80
C ARG A 14 40.96 -9.26 -10.41
N ASN A 15 41.06 -8.06 -9.86
CA ASN A 15 39.85 -7.29 -9.48
C ASN A 15 38.97 -6.98 -10.69
N LYS A 16 39.57 -6.70 -11.85
CA LYS A 16 38.82 -6.50 -13.10
C LYS A 16 38.05 -7.77 -13.50
N PHE A 17 38.72 -8.94 -13.46
CA PHE A 17 38.06 -10.22 -13.78
C PHE A 17 36.98 -10.59 -12.75
N GLU A 18 37.22 -10.37 -11.46
CA GLU A 18 36.22 -10.59 -10.42
C GLU A 18 34.96 -9.71 -10.65
N THR A 19 35.18 -8.46 -11.05
CA THR A 19 34.05 -7.55 -11.40
C THR A 19 33.28 -8.05 -12.63
N GLN A 20 33.98 -8.52 -13.66
CA GLN A 20 33.35 -9.09 -14.86
C GLN A 20 32.58 -10.36 -14.54
N ILE A 21 33.10 -11.27 -13.73
CA ILE A 21 32.42 -12.49 -13.29
C ILE A 21 31.15 -12.13 -12.50
N ASN A 22 31.23 -11.16 -11.59
CA ASN A 22 30.07 -10.70 -10.82
C ASN A 22 28.98 -10.10 -11.71
N ASN A 23 29.38 -9.33 -12.72
CA ASN A 23 28.44 -8.78 -13.69
C ASN A 23 27.77 -9.87 -14.56
N LEU A 24 28.54 -10.84 -15.03
CA LEU A 24 28.00 -11.97 -15.78
C LEU A 24 27.07 -12.84 -14.94
N ASN A 25 27.39 -13.06 -13.67
CA ASN A 25 26.52 -13.78 -12.75
C ASN A 25 25.20 -13.04 -12.50
N LYS A 26 25.23 -11.71 -12.38
CA LYS A 26 24.02 -10.88 -12.29
C LYS A 26 23.16 -11.00 -13.55
N ILE A 27 23.78 -10.91 -14.73
CA ILE A 27 23.07 -11.10 -16.00
C ILE A 27 22.48 -12.51 -16.06
N LYS A 28 23.23 -13.54 -15.72
CA LYS A 28 22.76 -14.92 -15.70
C LYS A 28 21.54 -15.10 -14.77
N SER A 29 21.59 -14.53 -13.56
CA SER A 29 20.48 -14.61 -12.61
C SER A 29 19.23 -13.83 -13.07
N SER A 30 19.40 -12.79 -13.90
CA SER A 30 18.27 -12.05 -14.47
C SER A 30 17.59 -12.74 -15.66
N LEU A 31 18.20 -13.79 -16.22
CA LEU A 31 17.60 -14.59 -17.29
C LEU A 31 16.56 -15.60 -16.79
N GLU A 32 16.55 -15.89 -15.50
CA GLU A 32 15.60 -16.78 -14.86
C GLU A 32 14.74 -15.99 -13.87
N ILE A 33 13.43 -15.91 -14.15
CA ILE A 33 12.48 -15.22 -13.29
C ILE A 33 11.86 -16.24 -12.35
N VAL A 34 12.20 -16.15 -11.07
CA VAL A 34 11.70 -17.04 -10.02
C VAL A 34 10.63 -16.31 -9.21
N ALA A 35 9.57 -17.03 -8.82
CA ALA A 35 8.55 -16.50 -7.93
C ALA A 35 9.18 -16.08 -6.58
N PRO A 36 8.98 -14.84 -6.11
CA PRO A 36 9.58 -14.35 -4.88
C PRO A 36 8.95 -14.92 -3.61
N PHE A 37 7.75 -15.52 -3.72
CA PHE A 37 7.01 -16.16 -2.63
C PHE A 37 6.06 -17.22 -3.19
N ASP A 38 5.55 -18.09 -2.32
CA ASP A 38 4.53 -19.07 -2.68
C ASP A 38 3.17 -18.36 -2.82
N GLY A 39 2.52 -18.53 -3.98
CA GLY A 39 1.27 -17.83 -4.28
C GLY A 39 0.54 -18.40 -5.47
N GLU A 40 -0.63 -17.84 -5.75
CA GLU A 40 -1.43 -18.19 -6.91
C GLU A 40 -1.23 -17.20 -8.06
N VAL A 41 -1.07 -17.73 -9.26
CA VAL A 41 -1.00 -16.91 -10.48
C VAL A 41 -2.42 -16.50 -10.87
N THR A 42 -2.74 -15.22 -10.74
CA THR A 42 -4.09 -14.69 -11.04
C THR A 42 -4.22 -14.10 -12.44
N ASN A 43 -3.12 -13.70 -13.03
CA ASN A 43 -3.11 -13.20 -14.41
C ASN A 43 -1.79 -13.61 -15.06
N LEU A 44 -1.90 -14.41 -16.14
CA LEU A 44 -0.78 -14.77 -16.98
C LEU A 44 -0.83 -13.88 -18.23
N GLY A 45 0.22 -13.12 -18.48
CA GLY A 45 0.36 -12.34 -19.71
C GLY A 45 0.33 -13.27 -20.94
N ASN A 46 -0.30 -12.83 -22.03
CA ASN A 46 -0.29 -13.54 -23.31
C ASN A 46 1.10 -13.43 -23.95
N LEU A 47 2.08 -14.13 -23.39
CA LEU A 47 3.44 -14.17 -23.89
C LEU A 47 3.60 -15.26 -24.94
N LYS A 48 4.30 -14.94 -26.01
CA LYS A 48 4.66 -15.90 -27.07
C LYS A 48 6.12 -16.30 -26.93
N ASP A 49 6.43 -17.52 -27.28
CA ASP A 49 7.83 -17.97 -27.37
C ASP A 49 8.64 -17.04 -28.27
N GLN A 50 9.85 -16.69 -27.82
CA GLN A 50 10.77 -15.79 -28.53
C GLN A 50 10.27 -14.33 -28.66
N GLN A 51 9.33 -13.90 -27.84
CA GLN A 51 8.88 -12.53 -27.80
C GLN A 51 9.90 -11.66 -27.02
N TRP A 52 10.27 -10.52 -27.58
CA TRP A 52 11.03 -9.51 -26.84
C TRP A 52 10.10 -8.85 -25.80
N LEU A 53 10.60 -8.76 -24.57
CA LEU A 53 9.91 -8.10 -23.44
C LEU A 53 10.69 -6.84 -23.06
N ASN A 54 9.98 -5.78 -22.83
CA ASN A 54 10.52 -4.58 -22.19
C ASN A 54 10.56 -4.79 -20.67
N GLU A 55 11.41 -4.05 -19.96
CA GLU A 55 11.54 -4.13 -18.50
C GLU A 55 10.20 -3.90 -17.76
N ASP A 56 9.32 -3.08 -18.31
CA ASP A 56 8.00 -2.76 -17.76
C ASP A 56 6.90 -3.76 -18.14
N THR A 57 7.22 -4.82 -18.86
CA THR A 57 6.20 -5.79 -19.30
C THR A 57 5.80 -6.71 -18.15
N ALA A 58 4.54 -6.62 -17.72
CA ALA A 58 3.99 -7.52 -16.71
C ALA A 58 3.86 -8.93 -17.28
N ILE A 59 4.64 -9.88 -16.78
CA ILE A 59 4.68 -11.28 -17.22
C ILE A 59 3.53 -12.07 -16.59
N LEU A 60 3.39 -11.95 -15.29
CA LEU A 60 2.33 -12.59 -14.50
C LEU A 60 2.02 -11.78 -13.24
N LYS A 61 0.88 -12.03 -12.66
CA LYS A 61 0.52 -11.51 -11.35
C LYS A 61 0.44 -12.66 -10.35
N LEU A 62 1.29 -12.61 -9.34
CA LEU A 62 1.31 -13.56 -8.22
C LEU A 62 0.61 -12.94 -7.01
N VAL A 63 -0.26 -13.70 -6.36
CA VAL A 63 -0.99 -13.28 -5.16
C VAL A 63 -0.75 -14.26 -4.04
N ASP A 64 -0.35 -13.75 -2.89
CA ASP A 64 -0.26 -14.53 -1.65
C ASP A 64 -1.65 -14.60 -1.00
N LYS A 65 -2.26 -15.79 -1.02
CA LYS A 65 -3.57 -16.04 -0.43
C LYS A 65 -3.56 -16.12 1.10
N ASN A 66 -2.39 -16.20 1.70
CA ASN A 66 -2.27 -16.34 3.15
C ASN A 66 -2.04 -14.98 3.84
N ASN A 67 -1.85 -13.92 3.07
CA ASN A 67 -1.47 -12.60 3.59
C ASN A 67 -2.37 -11.50 3.05
N TYR A 68 -3.66 -11.57 3.38
CA TYR A 68 -4.61 -10.53 3.05
C TYR A 68 -4.51 -9.37 4.03
N GLN A 69 -4.62 -8.16 3.50
CA GLN A 69 -4.70 -6.94 4.28
C GLN A 69 -5.89 -6.10 3.84
N VAL A 70 -6.55 -5.47 4.80
CA VAL A 70 -7.57 -4.47 4.54
C VAL A 70 -6.92 -3.10 4.58
N ILE A 71 -7.12 -2.31 3.51
CA ILE A 71 -6.67 -0.93 3.45
C ILE A 71 -7.90 -0.04 3.63
N ALA A 72 -7.91 0.72 4.72
CA ALA A 72 -8.97 1.67 5.03
C ALA A 72 -8.46 3.11 4.93
N PHE A 73 -9.37 4.04 4.66
CA PHE A 73 -9.08 5.47 4.59
C PHE A 73 -9.92 6.21 5.61
N VAL A 74 -9.23 6.88 6.54
CA VAL A 74 -9.84 7.64 7.62
C VAL A 74 -9.59 9.11 7.37
N SER A 75 -10.64 9.94 7.39
CA SER A 75 -10.48 11.38 7.22
C SER A 75 -9.64 11.98 8.35
N GLU A 76 -8.89 13.04 8.05
CA GLU A 76 -8.06 13.74 9.02
C GLU A 76 -8.83 14.19 10.26
N LYS A 77 -10.10 14.52 10.11
CA LYS A 77 -10.97 14.92 11.23
C LYS A 77 -11.22 13.79 12.25
N ASN A 78 -11.19 12.55 11.79
CA ASN A 78 -11.56 11.37 12.58
C ASN A 78 -10.36 10.58 13.09
N ILE A 79 -9.16 10.83 12.55
CA ILE A 79 -7.97 10.03 12.90
C ILE A 79 -7.61 10.14 14.40
N SER A 80 -7.76 11.32 14.99
CA SER A 80 -7.47 11.55 16.42
C SER A 80 -8.44 10.88 17.39
N SER A 81 -9.62 10.47 16.90
CA SER A 81 -10.65 9.79 17.69
C SER A 81 -10.69 8.27 17.44
N LEU A 82 -9.70 7.76 16.71
CA LEU A 82 -9.60 6.34 16.41
C LEU A 82 -9.13 5.58 17.66
N ASP A 83 -9.96 4.65 18.13
CA ASP A 83 -9.60 3.77 19.23
C ASP A 83 -8.91 2.52 18.68
N THR A 84 -7.60 2.45 18.86
CA THR A 84 -6.78 1.32 18.39
C THR A 84 -6.92 0.06 19.23
N THR A 85 -7.61 0.13 20.37
CA THR A 85 -7.78 -1.00 21.29
C THR A 85 -9.06 -1.79 21.04
N LYS A 86 -10.04 -1.20 20.35
CA LYS A 86 -11.31 -1.84 20.05
C LYS A 86 -11.20 -2.83 18.90
N GLU A 87 -12.03 -3.84 18.95
CA GLU A 87 -12.21 -4.74 17.82
C GLU A 87 -12.82 -4.00 16.64
N ILE A 88 -12.22 -4.15 15.49
CA ILE A 88 -12.62 -3.52 14.26
C ILE A 88 -13.27 -4.57 13.37
N LEU A 89 -14.42 -4.24 12.82
CA LEU A 89 -15.17 -5.11 11.94
C LEU A 89 -15.10 -4.58 10.51
N PHE A 90 -14.60 -5.41 9.61
CA PHE A 90 -14.68 -5.18 8.17
C PHE A 90 -15.93 -5.88 7.62
N SER A 91 -16.81 -5.13 7.00
CA SER A 91 -18.04 -5.62 6.37
C SER A 91 -17.92 -5.46 4.85
N PRO A 92 -17.79 -6.57 4.11
CA PRO A 92 -17.78 -6.53 2.65
C PRO A 92 -19.07 -5.97 2.07
N ASN A 93 -19.00 -5.30 0.92
CA ASN A 93 -20.19 -4.86 0.18
C ASN A 93 -21.00 -6.03 -0.41
N SER A 94 -20.36 -7.21 -0.53
CA SER A 94 -21.03 -8.42 -1.00
C SER A 94 -21.87 -9.04 0.10
N THR A 95 -23.15 -9.26 -0.18
CA THR A 95 -24.11 -9.89 0.77
C THR A 95 -23.83 -11.38 1.01
N SER A 96 -22.95 -12.00 0.22
CA SER A 96 -22.60 -13.42 0.33
C SER A 96 -21.45 -13.71 1.28
N GLN A 97 -20.83 -12.66 1.86
CA GLN A 97 -19.66 -12.81 2.72
C GLN A 97 -19.92 -12.19 4.10
N ASP A 98 -19.50 -12.93 5.13
CA ASP A 98 -19.62 -12.49 6.51
C ASP A 98 -18.64 -11.36 6.84
N SER A 99 -18.99 -10.56 7.84
CA SER A 99 -18.09 -9.55 8.39
C SER A 99 -16.92 -10.20 9.13
N ILE A 100 -15.74 -9.61 8.99
CA ILE A 100 -14.48 -10.18 9.46
C ILE A 100 -13.84 -9.26 10.49
N TYR A 101 -13.34 -9.83 11.59
CA TYR A 101 -12.57 -9.07 12.58
C TYR A 101 -11.16 -8.79 12.08
N VAL A 102 -10.79 -7.53 12.18
CA VAL A 102 -9.49 -7.01 11.75
C VAL A 102 -8.83 -6.23 12.89
N SER A 103 -7.52 -6.10 12.85
CA SER A 103 -6.74 -5.30 13.80
C SER A 103 -5.86 -4.29 13.08
N ILE A 104 -5.64 -3.13 13.69
CA ILE A 104 -4.77 -2.11 13.09
C ILE A 104 -3.33 -2.60 13.15
N ASN A 105 -2.73 -2.71 11.99
CA ASN A 105 -1.29 -2.98 11.84
C ASN A 105 -0.51 -1.66 11.80
N SER A 106 -0.93 -0.73 10.94
CA SER A 106 -0.22 0.55 10.81
C SER A 106 -1.14 1.67 10.31
N ILE A 107 -0.77 2.90 10.69
CA ILE A 107 -1.39 4.13 10.22
C ILE A 107 -0.32 4.94 9.51
N SER A 108 -0.63 5.49 8.34
CA SER A 108 0.30 6.35 7.60
C SER A 108 0.69 7.57 8.42
N LYS A 109 1.97 7.97 8.38
CA LYS A 109 2.47 9.15 9.11
C LYS A 109 1.96 10.46 8.51
N SER A 110 1.61 10.45 7.23
CA SER A 110 1.14 11.62 6.51
C SER A 110 -0.19 11.31 5.82
N PRO A 111 -1.10 12.29 5.76
CA PRO A 111 -2.32 12.14 5.01
C PRO A 111 -2.02 12.09 3.51
N ILE A 112 -2.90 11.44 2.77
CA ILE A 112 -2.87 11.37 1.31
C ILE A 112 -4.13 12.03 0.75
N ASN A 113 -4.00 12.60 -0.43
CA ASN A 113 -5.11 13.11 -1.23
C ASN A 113 -5.09 12.57 -2.67
N ASN A 114 -4.03 11.83 -3.05
CA ASN A 114 -3.93 11.14 -4.33
C ASN A 114 -4.44 9.70 -4.17
N PHE A 115 -5.38 9.32 -5.03
CA PHE A 115 -6.06 8.02 -5.02
C PHE A 115 -5.87 7.21 -6.30
N ASP A 116 -4.85 7.53 -7.11
CA ASP A 116 -4.56 6.80 -8.36
C ASP A 116 -4.35 5.30 -8.13
N MET A 117 -3.77 4.93 -6.98
CA MET A 117 -3.59 3.51 -6.60
C MET A 117 -4.87 2.85 -6.06
N TYR A 118 -5.86 3.64 -5.65
CA TYR A 118 -7.09 3.17 -4.99
C TYR A 118 -8.34 3.82 -5.60
N PRO A 119 -8.52 3.81 -6.92
CA PRO A 119 -9.60 4.53 -7.59
C PRO A 119 -10.98 4.07 -7.13
N MET A 120 -11.15 2.78 -6.84
CA MET A 120 -12.43 2.16 -6.49
C MET A 120 -13.07 2.68 -5.19
N VAL A 121 -12.30 3.34 -4.31
CA VAL A 121 -12.86 3.94 -3.08
C VAL A 121 -13.36 5.37 -3.30
N THR A 122 -13.18 5.92 -4.49
CA THR A 122 -13.54 7.31 -4.81
C THR A 122 -14.90 7.42 -5.50
N SER A 123 -15.54 8.57 -5.38
CA SER A 123 -16.83 8.87 -6.02
C SER A 123 -16.82 8.80 -7.55
N ILE A 124 -15.65 8.82 -8.17
CA ILE A 124 -15.49 8.60 -9.62
C ILE A 124 -15.87 7.15 -10.00
N PHE A 125 -15.68 6.20 -9.08
CA PHE A 125 -16.01 4.78 -9.23
C PHE A 125 -17.06 4.32 -8.21
N ASP A 126 -18.02 5.17 -7.89
CA ASP A 126 -19.12 4.91 -6.95
C ASP A 126 -18.66 4.62 -5.49
N GLY A 127 -17.45 4.99 -5.14
CA GLY A 127 -16.91 4.87 -3.78
C GLY A 127 -17.31 6.04 -2.87
N PRO A 128 -17.13 5.91 -1.54
CA PRO A 128 -17.58 6.91 -0.55
C PRO A 128 -16.70 8.16 -0.45
N ILE A 129 -15.51 8.17 -1.06
CA ILE A 129 -14.57 9.29 -0.97
C ILE A 129 -14.81 10.27 -2.10
N ALA A 130 -15.27 11.50 -1.75
CA ALA A 130 -15.42 12.57 -2.73
C ALA A 130 -14.08 12.93 -3.38
N ALA A 131 -14.00 12.78 -4.69
CA ALA A 131 -12.80 13.02 -5.47
C ALA A 131 -13.13 13.57 -6.87
N SER A 132 -12.16 14.23 -7.47
CA SER A 132 -12.20 14.75 -8.83
C SER A 132 -10.96 14.35 -9.62
N GLU A 133 -11.09 14.31 -10.94
CA GLU A 133 -9.94 14.11 -11.83
C GLU A 133 -9.20 15.43 -12.04
N ASN A 134 -7.87 15.34 -11.95
CA ASN A 134 -7.00 16.45 -12.32
C ASN A 134 -6.84 16.55 -13.86
N PRO A 135 -6.48 17.73 -14.40
CA PRO A 135 -6.17 17.87 -15.82
C PRO A 135 -5.09 16.93 -16.35
N SER A 136 -4.23 16.40 -15.46
CA SER A 136 -3.21 15.40 -15.76
C SER A 136 -3.70 13.95 -15.68
N GLY A 137 -5.00 13.72 -15.45
CA GLY A 137 -5.62 12.38 -15.37
C GLY A 137 -5.48 11.69 -14.01
N GLY A 138 -4.95 12.35 -12.99
CA GLY A 138 -4.85 11.78 -11.63
C GLY A 138 -6.11 12.02 -10.80
N ILE A 139 -6.40 11.10 -9.87
CA ILE A 139 -7.56 11.17 -8.98
C ILE A 139 -7.15 11.84 -7.66
N ARG A 140 -7.83 12.94 -7.33
CA ARG A 140 -7.57 13.68 -6.10
C ARG A 140 -8.83 13.85 -5.27
N SER A 141 -8.73 13.49 -3.98
CA SER A 141 -9.82 13.73 -3.03
C SER A 141 -9.88 15.21 -2.61
N GLU A 142 -11.08 15.66 -2.27
CA GLU A 142 -11.33 17.01 -1.74
C GLU A 142 -10.79 17.19 -0.32
N GLN A 143 -10.65 16.10 0.41
CA GLN A 143 -10.15 16.07 1.78
C GLN A 143 -8.91 15.17 1.90
N ALA A 144 -8.11 15.42 2.94
CA ALA A 144 -6.99 14.57 3.26
C ALA A 144 -7.44 13.33 4.08
N TYR A 145 -6.87 12.17 3.75
CA TYR A 145 -7.17 10.91 4.40
C TYR A 145 -5.88 10.23 4.87
N TYR A 146 -5.95 9.59 6.03
CA TYR A 146 -4.88 8.70 6.49
C TYR A 146 -5.16 7.28 6.02
N LYS A 147 -4.14 6.64 5.44
CA LYS A 147 -4.20 5.23 5.09
C LYS A 147 -3.96 4.40 6.34
N VAL A 148 -4.90 3.53 6.67
CA VAL A 148 -4.83 2.57 7.77
C VAL A 148 -4.74 1.18 7.17
N THR A 149 -3.70 0.45 7.53
CA THR A 149 -3.52 -0.96 7.14
C THR A 149 -3.97 -1.83 8.29
N LEU A 150 -4.84 -2.80 8.01
CA LEU A 150 -5.42 -3.70 8.99
C LEU A 150 -5.11 -5.13 8.59
N ASP A 151 -4.70 -5.95 9.55
CA ASP A 151 -4.48 -7.37 9.36
C ASP A 151 -5.73 -8.16 9.76
N LEU A 152 -6.00 -9.24 9.05
CA LEU A 152 -7.09 -10.15 9.38
C LEU A 152 -6.71 -10.98 10.62
N LYS A 153 -7.64 -11.12 11.57
CA LYS A 153 -7.45 -11.97 12.74
C LYS A 153 -7.63 -13.47 12.44
N GLU A 154 -8.35 -13.78 11.38
CA GLU A 154 -8.63 -15.16 10.97
C GLU A 154 -8.21 -15.36 9.51
N ASN A 155 -7.58 -16.49 9.23
CA ASN A 155 -7.25 -16.91 7.87
C ASN A 155 -8.53 -17.28 7.13
N THR A 156 -9.09 -16.36 6.41
CA THR A 156 -10.30 -16.58 5.61
C THR A 156 -9.90 -17.02 4.21
N SER A 157 -9.86 -18.30 3.97
CA SER A 157 -9.46 -18.94 2.70
C SER A 157 -10.41 -18.68 1.52
N ALA A 158 -11.46 -17.90 1.72
CA ALA A 158 -12.52 -17.65 0.75
C ALA A 158 -12.63 -16.18 0.29
N MET A 159 -11.61 -15.34 0.54
CA MET A 159 -11.68 -13.95 0.11
C MET A 159 -11.30 -13.79 -1.35
N ASP A 160 -12.15 -13.10 -2.12
CA ASP A 160 -11.79 -12.63 -3.45
C ASP A 160 -10.70 -11.57 -3.39
N ASN A 161 -9.78 -11.59 -4.35
CA ASN A 161 -8.56 -10.79 -4.38
C ASN A 161 -8.75 -9.26 -4.37
N LYS A 162 -9.98 -8.76 -4.48
CA LYS A 162 -10.32 -7.33 -4.38
C LYS A 162 -11.74 -7.18 -3.89
N MET A 163 -11.91 -7.07 -2.59
CA MET A 163 -13.19 -6.75 -1.99
C MET A 163 -13.23 -5.31 -1.54
N LEU A 164 -14.33 -4.66 -1.85
CA LEU A 164 -14.69 -3.37 -1.27
C LEU A 164 -15.64 -3.60 -0.09
N GLY A 165 -15.56 -2.73 0.89
CA GLY A 165 -16.40 -2.84 2.06
C GLY A 165 -16.26 -1.62 2.97
N PHE A 166 -16.91 -1.70 4.10
CA PHE A 166 -16.84 -0.69 5.15
C PHE A 166 -16.11 -1.25 6.37
N VAL A 167 -15.29 -0.41 6.98
CA VAL A 167 -14.61 -0.73 8.23
C VAL A 167 -15.27 0.05 9.36
N ASN A 168 -15.86 -0.65 10.32
CA ASN A 168 -16.42 -0.03 11.51
C ASN A 168 -15.31 0.09 12.59
N MET A 169 -14.66 1.24 12.58
CA MET A 169 -13.61 1.58 13.55
C MET A 169 -14.25 2.32 14.70
N GLY A 170 -14.71 1.67 15.76
CA GLY A 170 -15.39 2.29 16.90
C GLY A 170 -14.86 3.68 17.27
N ILE A 171 -15.34 4.70 16.58
CA ILE A 171 -14.99 6.10 16.85
C ILE A 171 -15.65 6.44 18.19
N GLU A 172 -14.88 6.85 19.18
CA GLU A 172 -15.47 7.41 20.39
C GLU A 172 -16.34 8.60 20.00
N SER A 173 -17.64 8.45 20.20
CA SER A 173 -18.55 9.58 20.05
C SER A 173 -18.21 10.59 21.15
N LYS A 174 -17.43 11.61 20.80
CA LYS A 174 -17.25 12.76 21.70
C LYS A 174 -18.63 13.28 22.06
N SER A 175 -18.95 13.36 23.34
CA SER A 175 -20.18 13.97 23.84
C SER A 175 -20.39 15.32 23.16
N TYR A 176 -21.62 15.69 22.87
CA TYR A 176 -21.96 17.02 22.31
C TYR A 176 -21.35 18.15 23.15
N PHE A 177 -21.23 17.94 24.45
CA PHE A 177 -20.60 18.88 25.37
C PHE A 177 -19.09 19.04 25.10
N ASN A 178 -18.37 17.97 24.84
CA ASN A 178 -16.93 18.02 24.48
C ASN A 178 -16.72 18.69 23.11
N ARG A 179 -17.61 18.45 22.14
CA ARG A 179 -17.60 19.16 20.85
C ARG A 179 -17.85 20.66 21.01
N PHE A 180 -18.73 21.03 21.92
CA PHE A 180 -19.01 22.44 22.23
C PHE A 180 -17.80 23.12 22.89
N ILE A 181 -17.13 22.45 23.83
CA ILE A 181 -15.91 22.97 24.48
C ILE A 181 -14.76 23.08 23.46
N ASP A 182 -14.56 22.06 22.59
CA ASP A 182 -13.53 22.11 21.53
C ASP A 182 -13.80 23.27 20.57
N PHE A 183 -15.06 23.54 20.21
CA PHE A 183 -15.46 24.66 19.37
C PHE A 183 -15.25 26.01 20.06
N ALA A 184 -15.68 26.13 21.31
CA ALA A 184 -15.55 27.37 22.11
C ALA A 184 -14.08 27.71 22.37
N SER A 185 -13.24 26.72 22.69
CA SER A 185 -11.81 26.93 22.90
C SER A 185 -11.07 27.30 21.62
N ALA A 186 -11.41 26.68 20.50
CA ALA A 186 -10.83 27.03 19.20
C ALA A 186 -11.20 28.47 18.78
N THR A 187 -12.41 28.92 19.09
CA THR A 187 -12.86 30.29 18.82
C THR A 187 -12.13 31.30 19.71
N LEU A 188 -11.97 31.00 21.02
CA LEU A 188 -11.23 31.85 21.97
C LEU A 188 -9.76 31.99 21.58
N ILE A 189 -9.08 30.90 21.19
CA ILE A 189 -7.68 30.96 20.76
C ILE A 189 -7.54 31.80 19.49
N ARG A 190 -8.52 31.75 18.59
CA ARG A 190 -8.53 32.53 17.35
C ARG A 190 -8.71 34.03 17.58
N GLU A 191 -9.48 34.41 18.62
CA GLU A 191 -9.72 35.79 18.98
C GLU A 191 -8.63 36.41 19.88
N LEU A 192 -7.87 35.57 20.62
CA LEU A 192 -6.80 36.04 21.47
C LEU A 192 -5.43 36.16 20.79
N ASN A 193 -5.29 35.72 19.55
CA ASN A 193 -4.05 35.83 18.74
C ASN A 193 -4.09 37.05 17.79
N PHE A 194 -4.56 38.20 18.28
CA PHE A 194 -4.34 39.54 17.69
C PHE A 194 -3.26 40.26 18.47
#